data_1d10fbf2207100d04d48c4e7330eca09
#
_entry.id   1d10fbf2207100d04d48c4e7330eca09
#
_cell.length_a   1.000
_cell.length_b   1.000
_cell.length_c   1.000
_cell.angle_alpha   90.00
_cell.angle_beta   90.00
_cell.angle_gamma   90.00
#
_symmetry.space_group_name_H-M   'P 1'
#
loop_
_entity.id
_entity.type
_entity.pdbx_description
1 polymer ?
#
loop_
_entity_poly.entity_id
_entity_poly.type
_entity_poly.pdbx_seq_one_letter_code
_entity_poly.pdbx_strand_id
1 'polypeptide(L)'
;MKIMLLSALRSSCDRAKMKGTFGRYRREATEKSPIIQMVKELDGGLYEDIRTYGLRNGTLLAIAPTGTISLLMGSFSGGCEPLYKISYERSTHKMEEVNGSFRVYAHSVKDLLRYRHLPLTLTDDEIREKFPWVIESHDVSFMDRVAMQAVMQKYVDNSISSTVNLKNDATPEDIYDIYLAAWESGCKGITVFRDGCRRGNILGVAAKEEEKVDGPKPAEGQPVCPECGGKNIRVEGHCAACSDCGWSACSVV
;
A
#
# COMPACT_ATOMS: atom_id res chain seq x y z
N MET A 1 5.30 2.47 18.65
CA MET A 1 4.83 3.78 18.16
C MET A 1 4.94 4.88 19.23
N LYS A 2 4.39 4.73 20.45
CA LYS A 2 4.46 5.74 21.54
C LYS A 2 5.86 6.28 21.78
N ILE A 3 6.85 5.40 22.00
CA ILE A 3 8.25 5.80 22.25
C ILE A 3 8.82 6.59 21.06
N MET A 4 8.55 6.15 19.84
CA MET A 4 9.02 6.83 18.64
C MET A 4 8.45 8.24 18.53
N LEU A 5 7.14 8.42 18.80
CA LEU A 5 6.50 9.73 18.78
C LEU A 5 7.12 10.67 19.83
N LEU A 6 7.23 10.24 21.09
CA LEU A 6 7.79 11.06 22.15
C LEU A 6 9.24 11.45 21.87
N SER A 7 10.06 10.52 21.35
CA SER A 7 11.45 10.79 20.97
C SER A 7 11.55 11.77 19.79
N ALA A 8 10.69 11.63 18.78
CA ALA A 8 10.66 12.52 17.64
C ALA A 8 10.23 13.94 18.03
N LEU A 9 9.20 14.07 18.88
CA LEU A 9 8.73 15.37 19.39
C LEU A 9 9.81 16.04 20.26
N ARG A 10 10.47 15.28 21.13
CA ARG A 10 11.57 15.81 21.97
C ARG A 10 12.71 16.34 21.10
N SER A 11 13.17 15.55 20.12
CA SER A 11 14.20 15.97 19.18
C SER A 11 13.79 17.22 18.38
N SER A 12 12.53 17.30 17.95
CA SER A 12 12.02 18.47 17.22
C SER A 12 11.95 19.71 18.11
N CYS A 13 11.56 19.55 19.38
CA CYS A 13 11.55 20.63 20.36
C CYS A 13 12.97 21.14 20.69
N ASP A 14 13.91 20.25 20.93
CA ASP A 14 15.31 20.61 21.17
C ASP A 14 15.95 21.36 19.99
N ARG A 15 15.60 20.95 18.79
CA ARG A 15 16.02 21.68 17.57
C ARG A 15 15.33 23.05 17.47
N ALA A 16 14.09 23.19 17.95
CA ALA A 16 13.39 24.47 17.98
C ALA A 16 14.06 25.44 18.99
N LYS A 17 14.55 24.95 20.13
CA LYS A 17 15.35 25.75 21.09
C LYS A 17 16.59 26.38 20.42
N MET A 18 17.21 25.65 19.49
CA MET A 18 18.46 26.09 18.82
C MET A 18 18.22 26.92 17.55
N LYS A 19 17.22 26.59 16.75
CA LYS A 19 17.04 27.09 15.37
C LYS A 19 15.70 27.79 15.15
N GLY A 20 14.89 27.95 16.19
CA GLY A 20 13.52 28.44 16.11
C GLY A 20 12.57 27.40 15.55
N THR A 21 11.29 27.73 15.57
CA THR A 21 10.20 26.87 15.09
C THR A 21 10.14 26.80 13.58
N PHE A 22 9.28 25.90 13.02
CA PHE A 22 8.98 25.93 11.59
C PHE A 22 8.17 27.19 11.22
N GLY A 23 8.27 27.65 9.98
CA GLY A 23 7.82 28.98 9.54
C GLY A 23 6.31 29.26 9.69
N ARG A 24 5.46 28.21 9.75
CA ARG A 24 4.00 28.34 9.99
C ARG A 24 3.57 27.88 11.37
N TYR A 25 4.51 27.79 12.32
CA TYR A 25 4.20 27.39 13.69
C TYR A 25 3.23 28.37 14.34
N ARG A 26 2.17 27.85 14.95
CA ARG A 26 1.23 28.61 15.77
C ARG A 26 1.00 27.84 17.07
N ARG A 27 1.36 28.44 18.20
CA ARG A 27 1.26 27.81 19.53
C ARG A 27 -0.15 27.31 19.79
N GLU A 28 -1.15 28.16 19.63
CA GLU A 28 -2.55 27.80 19.90
C GLU A 28 -3.05 26.62 19.06
N ALA A 29 -2.65 26.54 17.80
CA ALA A 29 -3.01 25.42 16.92
C ALA A 29 -2.29 24.13 17.35
N THR A 30 -1.02 24.25 17.76
CA THR A 30 -0.22 23.12 18.24
C THR A 30 -0.80 22.57 19.55
N GLU A 31 -1.14 23.41 20.49
CA GLU A 31 -1.75 23.01 21.76
C GLU A 31 -3.10 22.30 21.57
N LYS A 32 -3.89 22.67 20.55
CA LYS A 32 -5.17 22.00 20.22
C LYS A 32 -5.00 20.68 19.50
N SER A 33 -3.80 20.32 19.03
CA SER A 33 -3.56 19.06 18.32
C SER A 33 -3.84 17.86 19.23
N PRO A 34 -4.63 16.85 18.80
CA PRO A 34 -4.90 15.65 19.59
C PRO A 34 -3.63 14.92 20.04
N ILE A 35 -2.60 14.88 19.19
CA ILE A 35 -1.30 14.29 19.51
C ILE A 35 -0.63 15.05 20.65
N ILE A 36 -0.64 16.38 20.62
CA ILE A 36 -0.01 17.21 21.68
C ILE A 36 -0.82 17.12 22.99
N GLN A 37 -2.14 17.04 22.92
CA GLN A 37 -2.96 16.78 24.11
C GLN A 37 -2.66 15.40 24.72
N MET A 38 -2.48 14.37 23.90
CA MET A 38 -2.03 13.06 24.37
C MET A 38 -0.63 13.13 25.01
N VAL A 39 0.30 13.92 24.47
CA VAL A 39 1.63 14.11 25.07
C VAL A 39 1.53 14.74 26.44
N LYS A 40 0.60 15.66 26.68
CA LYS A 40 0.35 16.26 28.00
C LYS A 40 0.09 15.18 29.06
N GLU A 41 -0.64 14.13 28.72
CA GLU A 41 -0.93 13.02 29.62
C GLU A 41 0.24 12.04 29.75
N LEU A 42 1.00 11.81 28.68
CA LEU A 42 2.07 10.83 28.63
C LEU A 42 3.42 11.33 29.16
N ASP A 43 3.70 12.62 28.97
CA ASP A 43 4.97 13.28 29.30
C ASP A 43 4.73 14.79 29.49
N GLY A 44 4.29 15.17 30.67
CA GLY A 44 3.98 16.56 30.98
C GLY A 44 5.19 17.50 30.85
N GLY A 45 6.41 17.00 31.09
CA GLY A 45 7.63 17.79 30.92
C GLY A 45 7.88 18.16 29.45
N LEU A 46 7.73 17.17 28.55
CA LEU A 46 7.83 17.42 27.11
C LEU A 46 6.72 18.35 26.61
N TYR A 47 5.51 18.24 27.16
CA TYR A 47 4.41 19.14 26.82
C TYR A 47 4.74 20.61 27.18
N GLU A 48 5.27 20.87 28.37
CA GLU A 48 5.66 22.22 28.76
C GLU A 48 6.85 22.76 27.95
N ASP A 49 7.79 21.91 27.60
CA ASP A 49 8.88 22.26 26.67
C ASP A 49 8.34 22.68 25.31
N ILE A 50 7.39 21.92 24.74
CA ILE A 50 6.75 22.25 23.45
C ILE A 50 5.96 23.56 23.55
N ARG A 51 5.26 23.80 24.64
CA ARG A 51 4.57 25.08 24.87
C ARG A 51 5.55 26.26 24.88
N THR A 52 6.69 26.07 25.48
CA THR A 52 7.69 27.16 25.68
C THR A 52 8.47 27.42 24.40
N TYR A 53 9.00 26.38 23.77
CA TYR A 53 9.97 26.48 22.68
C TYR A 53 9.38 26.14 21.31
N GLY A 54 8.23 25.49 21.26
CA GLY A 54 7.61 25.05 20.03
C GLY A 54 8.26 23.82 19.41
N LEU A 55 7.97 23.59 18.14
CA LEU A 55 8.49 22.48 17.35
C LEU A 55 9.22 22.99 16.10
N ARG A 56 10.34 22.36 15.75
CA ARG A 56 11.12 22.67 14.54
C ARG A 56 10.47 22.10 13.28
N ASN A 57 9.73 21.00 13.38
CA ASN A 57 9.13 20.28 12.28
C ASN A 57 7.60 20.35 12.34
N GLY A 58 6.96 20.59 11.22
CA GLY A 58 5.49 20.61 11.10
C GLY A 58 4.87 19.23 11.14
N THR A 59 5.60 18.22 10.66
CA THR A 59 5.23 16.79 10.73
C THR A 59 6.48 15.97 11.00
N LEU A 60 6.32 14.79 11.63
CA LEU A 60 7.43 13.98 12.14
C LEU A 60 7.38 12.53 11.69
N LEU A 61 6.23 11.87 11.81
CA LEU A 61 6.09 10.44 11.56
C LEU A 61 5.11 10.15 10.44
N ALA A 62 5.48 9.25 9.56
CA ALA A 62 4.63 8.67 8.52
C ALA A 62 4.87 7.16 8.45
N ILE A 63 3.90 6.41 7.98
CA ILE A 63 4.06 5.00 7.59
C ILE A 63 3.84 4.94 6.08
N ALA A 64 4.95 4.78 5.35
CA ALA A 64 4.96 4.66 3.90
C ALA A 64 4.71 3.20 3.46
N PRO A 65 4.34 2.94 2.19
CA PRO A 65 4.10 1.58 1.69
C PRO A 65 5.33 0.68 1.74
N THR A 66 6.52 1.23 1.58
CA THR A 66 7.84 0.57 1.63
C THR A 66 8.00 -0.67 0.73
N GLY A 67 7.20 -0.81 -0.33
CA GLY A 67 7.18 -2.00 -1.19
C GLY A 67 8.55 -2.40 -1.72
N THR A 68 9.23 -1.52 -2.47
CA THR A 68 10.57 -1.79 -3.01
C THR A 68 11.63 -1.92 -1.92
N ILE A 69 11.54 -1.08 -0.87
CA ILE A 69 12.48 -1.12 0.24
C ILE A 69 12.35 -2.43 1.02
N SER A 70 11.13 -2.91 1.24
CA SER A 70 10.92 -4.19 1.92
C SER A 70 11.51 -5.35 1.12
N LEU A 71 11.38 -5.35 -0.21
CA LEU A 71 12.01 -6.35 -1.08
C LEU A 71 13.54 -6.33 -0.97
N LEU A 72 14.15 -5.14 -0.94
CA LEU A 72 15.59 -4.98 -0.78
C LEU A 72 16.09 -5.48 0.57
N MET A 73 15.31 -5.24 1.63
CA MET A 73 15.66 -5.62 3.00
C MET A 73 15.33 -7.07 3.36
N GLY A 74 14.91 -7.88 2.38
CA GLY A 74 14.53 -9.29 2.61
C GLY A 74 13.08 -9.47 3.00
N SER A 75 12.26 -8.53 2.64
CA SER A 75 10.79 -8.56 2.56
C SER A 75 10.04 -9.37 3.60
N PHE A 76 9.63 -8.70 4.67
CA PHE A 76 8.56 -9.24 5.51
C PHE A 76 7.20 -8.82 4.95
N SER A 77 6.87 -7.54 5.05
CA SER A 77 5.71 -6.89 4.46
C SER A 77 6.01 -5.40 4.31
N GLY A 78 5.15 -4.66 3.62
CA GLY A 78 5.27 -3.21 3.49
C GLY A 78 4.55 -2.46 4.60
N GLY A 79 5.18 -1.46 5.19
CA GLY A 79 4.54 -0.55 6.17
C GLY A 79 3.90 -1.26 7.35
N CYS A 80 2.58 -1.16 7.48
CA CYS A 80 1.78 -1.83 8.52
C CYS A 80 0.91 -2.98 7.95
N GLU A 81 1.17 -3.39 6.71
CA GLU A 81 0.36 -4.40 6.04
C GLU A 81 0.78 -5.82 6.40
N PRO A 82 -0.13 -6.80 6.43
CA PRO A 82 0.22 -8.20 6.59
C PRO A 82 0.95 -8.72 5.34
N LEU A 83 1.46 -9.94 5.45
CA LEU A 83 2.01 -10.65 4.32
C LEU A 83 0.97 -10.77 3.20
N TYR A 84 1.31 -10.35 1.97
CA TYR A 84 0.36 -10.38 0.86
C TYR A 84 0.03 -11.82 0.45
N LYS A 85 1.07 -12.65 0.21
CA LYS A 85 0.99 -14.06 -0.16
C LYS A 85 2.14 -14.85 0.47
N ILE A 86 1.88 -16.08 0.86
CA ILE A 86 2.89 -17.05 1.34
C ILE A 86 3.87 -17.35 0.21
N SER A 87 3.34 -17.65 -0.99
CA SER A 87 4.13 -17.80 -2.20
C SER A 87 3.40 -17.24 -3.42
N TYR A 88 4.13 -16.99 -4.49
CA TYR A 88 3.59 -16.57 -5.77
C TYR A 88 4.42 -17.14 -6.91
N GLU A 89 3.80 -17.30 -8.07
CA GLU A 89 4.49 -17.68 -9.29
C GLU A 89 5.07 -16.45 -9.98
N ARG A 90 6.33 -16.53 -10.32
CA ARG A 90 7.03 -15.51 -11.10
C ARG A 90 7.36 -16.07 -12.47
N SER A 91 6.80 -15.44 -13.52
CA SER A 91 7.19 -15.68 -14.89
C SER A 91 8.31 -14.72 -15.32
N THR A 92 9.33 -15.23 -15.98
CA THR A 92 10.39 -14.40 -16.57
C THR A 92 10.11 -14.24 -18.07
N HIS A 93 9.79 -12.99 -18.46
CA HIS A 93 9.61 -12.63 -19.88
C HIS A 93 10.91 -12.22 -20.59
N LYS A 94 12.06 -12.44 -19.99
CA LYS A 94 13.36 -12.07 -20.59
C LYS A 94 14.33 -13.23 -20.44
N MET A 95 14.44 -13.97 -21.48
CA MET A 95 15.59 -14.65 -22.08
C MET A 95 15.02 -15.74 -22.98
N GLU A 96 15.47 -15.79 -24.20
CA GLU A 96 14.93 -16.57 -25.32
C GLU A 96 14.93 -18.10 -25.14
N GLU A 97 15.29 -18.63 -23.98
CA GLU A 97 15.43 -20.08 -23.81
C GLU A 97 14.74 -20.72 -22.59
N VAL A 98 14.10 -19.96 -21.67
CA VAL A 98 13.39 -20.58 -20.53
C VAL A 98 12.08 -19.85 -20.26
N ASN A 99 11.01 -20.25 -20.94
CA ASN A 99 9.64 -19.98 -20.50
C ASN A 99 9.33 -20.87 -19.29
N GLY A 100 9.75 -20.43 -18.09
CA GLY A 100 9.49 -21.14 -16.86
C GLY A 100 8.83 -20.22 -15.83
N SER A 101 7.71 -20.66 -15.29
CA SER A 101 7.23 -20.09 -14.01
C SER A 101 7.94 -20.83 -12.87
N PHE A 102 8.36 -20.09 -11.85
CA PHE A 102 8.92 -20.67 -10.65
C PHE A 102 8.26 -20.06 -9.40
N ARG A 103 8.04 -20.91 -8.41
CA ARG A 103 7.45 -20.49 -7.14
C ARG A 103 8.47 -19.69 -6.33
N VAL A 104 8.05 -18.53 -5.89
CA VAL A 104 8.81 -17.66 -5.01
C VAL A 104 8.07 -17.53 -3.69
N TYR A 105 8.68 -17.94 -2.59
CA TYR A 105 8.15 -17.73 -1.25
C TYR A 105 8.44 -16.31 -0.78
N ALA A 106 7.53 -15.75 0.02
CA ALA A 106 7.86 -14.57 0.80
C ALA A 106 9.11 -14.85 1.64
N HIS A 107 9.99 -13.87 1.75
CA HIS A 107 11.31 -14.07 2.35
C HIS A 107 11.23 -14.59 3.80
N SER A 108 10.33 -14.01 4.59
CA SER A 108 10.07 -14.47 5.97
C SER A 108 9.64 -15.92 6.05
N VAL A 109 8.80 -16.37 5.11
CA VAL A 109 8.37 -17.77 5.02
C VAL A 109 9.55 -18.66 4.61
N LYS A 110 10.34 -18.22 3.63
CA LYS A 110 11.55 -18.94 3.20
C LYS A 110 12.55 -19.12 4.35
N ASP A 111 12.76 -18.08 5.14
CA ASP A 111 13.65 -18.14 6.30
C ASP A 111 13.08 -19.01 7.41
N LEU A 112 11.77 -18.96 7.64
CA LEU A 112 11.10 -19.89 8.56
C LEU A 112 11.31 -21.34 8.16
N LEU A 113 11.08 -21.68 6.89
CA LEU A 113 11.27 -23.03 6.36
C LEU A 113 12.73 -23.50 6.52
N ARG A 114 13.69 -22.62 6.20
CA ARG A 114 15.14 -22.92 6.39
C ARG A 114 15.48 -23.13 7.86
N TYR A 115 15.00 -22.24 8.73
CA TYR A 115 15.23 -22.36 10.18
C TYR A 115 14.66 -23.65 10.75
N ARG A 116 13.55 -24.13 10.23
CA ARG A 116 12.90 -25.38 10.61
C ARG A 116 13.43 -26.61 9.85
N HIS A 117 14.43 -26.45 8.99
CA HIS A 117 15.00 -27.51 8.15
C HIS A 117 13.95 -28.20 7.27
N LEU A 118 12.96 -27.43 6.77
CA LEU A 118 11.90 -27.91 5.90
C LEU A 118 12.23 -27.64 4.43
N PRO A 119 11.73 -28.47 3.50
CA PRO A 119 11.98 -28.30 2.08
C PRO A 119 11.29 -27.03 1.53
N LEU A 120 11.94 -26.36 0.57
CA LEU A 120 11.39 -25.21 -0.14
C LEU A 120 10.46 -25.64 -1.30
N THR A 121 9.76 -26.77 -1.13
CA THR A 121 8.79 -27.33 -2.09
C THR A 121 7.41 -27.46 -1.48
N LEU A 122 7.24 -27.08 -0.20
CA LEU A 122 5.95 -27.15 0.48
C LEU A 122 4.93 -26.28 -0.21
N THR A 123 3.71 -26.75 -0.31
CA THR A 123 2.56 -25.94 -0.76
C THR A 123 2.15 -24.93 0.32
N ASP A 124 1.38 -23.92 -0.06
CA ASP A 124 0.89 -22.93 0.90
C ASP A 124 -0.01 -23.59 1.96
N ASP A 125 -0.78 -24.61 1.58
CA ASP A 125 -1.64 -25.37 2.49
C ASP A 125 -0.82 -26.18 3.52
N GLU A 126 0.23 -26.85 3.08
CA GLU A 126 1.15 -27.57 3.97
C GLU A 126 1.86 -26.63 4.94
N ILE A 127 2.19 -25.40 4.50
CA ILE A 127 2.77 -24.38 5.36
C ILE A 127 1.75 -23.90 6.40
N ARG A 128 0.50 -23.67 6.01
CA ARG A 128 -0.58 -23.27 6.93
C ARG A 128 -0.90 -24.36 7.94
N GLU A 129 -0.90 -25.62 7.53
CA GLU A 129 -1.09 -26.76 8.44
C GLU A 129 0.02 -26.83 9.50
N LYS A 130 1.27 -26.67 9.10
CA LYS A 130 2.43 -26.68 10.00
C LYS A 130 2.56 -25.43 10.85
N PHE A 131 2.15 -24.29 10.33
CA PHE A 131 2.28 -22.97 10.94
C PHE A 131 0.97 -22.17 10.82
N PRO A 132 -0.08 -22.49 11.62
CA PRO A 132 -1.39 -21.84 11.52
C PRO A 132 -1.38 -20.31 11.74
N TRP A 133 -0.28 -19.80 12.30
CA TRP A 133 -0.07 -18.36 12.50
C TRP A 133 0.53 -17.65 11.27
N VAL A 134 0.91 -18.39 10.22
CA VAL A 134 1.31 -17.82 8.93
C VAL A 134 0.04 -17.56 8.11
N ILE A 135 -0.41 -16.31 8.12
CA ILE A 135 -1.62 -15.85 7.45
C ILE A 135 -1.29 -14.88 6.34
N GLU A 136 -2.14 -14.80 5.33
CA GLU A 136 -2.07 -13.85 4.22
C GLU A 136 -3.01 -12.66 4.45
N SER A 137 -2.85 -11.62 3.63
CA SER A 137 -3.67 -10.41 3.72
C SER A 137 -5.17 -10.66 3.56
N HIS A 138 -5.56 -11.67 2.78
CA HIS A 138 -6.96 -12.09 2.60
C HIS A 138 -7.55 -12.91 3.75
N ASP A 139 -6.70 -13.36 4.68
CA ASP A 139 -7.13 -14.10 5.87
C ASP A 139 -7.44 -13.15 7.04
N VAL A 140 -6.97 -11.89 6.95
CA VAL A 140 -7.21 -10.87 7.98
C VAL A 140 -8.51 -10.13 7.65
N SER A 141 -9.42 -10.08 8.63
CA SER A 141 -10.66 -9.33 8.43
C SER A 141 -10.39 -7.85 8.13
N PHE A 142 -11.22 -7.21 7.33
CA PHE A 142 -11.05 -5.80 7.02
C PHE A 142 -11.22 -4.93 8.28
N MET A 143 -12.04 -5.33 9.24
CA MET A 143 -12.20 -4.62 10.52
C MET A 143 -10.92 -4.66 11.36
N ASP A 144 -10.24 -5.82 11.41
CA ASP A 144 -8.95 -5.94 12.09
C ASP A 144 -7.86 -5.10 11.40
N ARG A 145 -7.90 -5.00 10.06
CA ARG A 145 -7.01 -4.15 9.29
C ARG A 145 -7.21 -2.67 9.65
N VAL A 146 -8.46 -2.21 9.70
CA VAL A 146 -8.80 -0.84 10.11
C VAL A 146 -8.38 -0.60 11.56
N ALA A 147 -8.68 -1.53 12.47
CA ALA A 147 -8.33 -1.43 13.88
C ALA A 147 -6.81 -1.32 14.08
N MET A 148 -6.02 -2.13 13.40
CA MET A 148 -4.55 -2.07 13.43
C MET A 148 -4.05 -0.70 12.98
N GLN A 149 -4.54 -0.19 11.85
CA GLN A 149 -4.18 1.13 11.35
C GLN A 149 -4.57 2.24 12.32
N ALA A 150 -5.77 2.19 12.90
CA ALA A 150 -6.26 3.17 13.85
C ALA A 150 -5.40 3.25 15.11
N VAL A 151 -4.97 2.11 15.64
CA VAL A 151 -4.05 2.06 16.80
C VAL A 151 -2.72 2.74 16.48
N MET A 152 -2.18 2.54 15.28
CA MET A 152 -0.94 3.20 14.84
C MET A 152 -1.16 4.69 14.58
N GLN A 153 -2.30 5.06 13.98
CA GLN A 153 -2.62 6.46 13.62
C GLN A 153 -2.64 7.39 14.84
N LYS A 154 -2.95 6.90 16.03
CA LYS A 154 -2.89 7.68 17.28
C LYS A 154 -1.50 8.28 17.53
N TYR A 155 -0.45 7.64 17.00
CA TYR A 155 0.95 8.04 17.22
C TYR A 155 1.66 8.52 15.95
N VAL A 156 0.94 8.67 14.86
CA VAL A 156 1.48 9.10 13.55
C VAL A 156 0.76 10.35 13.11
N ASP A 157 1.51 11.42 12.93
CA ASP A 157 0.97 12.74 12.58
C ASP A 157 0.67 12.91 11.08
N ASN A 158 1.26 12.12 10.20
CA ASN A 158 0.86 12.01 8.80
C ASN A 158 -0.15 10.87 8.56
N SER A 159 -0.62 10.73 7.33
CA SER A 159 -1.37 9.56 6.90
C SER A 159 -0.52 8.29 6.95
N ILE A 160 -1.19 7.16 7.14
CA ILE A 160 -0.61 5.84 7.04
C ILE A 160 -1.03 5.26 5.69
N SER A 161 -0.06 4.78 4.91
CA SER A 161 -0.36 3.97 3.73
C SER A 161 -0.75 2.57 4.18
N SER A 162 -1.98 2.18 3.90
CA SER A 162 -2.51 0.86 4.22
C SER A 162 -3.56 0.46 3.20
N THR A 163 -3.40 -0.73 2.62
CA THR A 163 -4.31 -1.30 1.65
C THR A 163 -5.06 -2.48 2.27
N VAL A 164 -6.37 -2.42 2.23
CA VAL A 164 -7.24 -3.56 2.55
C VAL A 164 -7.44 -4.36 1.26
N ASN A 165 -6.91 -5.57 1.22
CA ASN A 165 -7.08 -6.47 0.09
C ASN A 165 -8.33 -7.30 0.29
N LEU A 166 -9.26 -7.19 -0.65
CA LEU A 166 -10.53 -7.90 -0.65
C LEU A 166 -10.54 -8.97 -1.74
N LYS A 167 -11.25 -10.05 -1.46
CA LYS A 167 -11.54 -11.08 -2.46
C LYS A 167 -12.47 -10.52 -3.55
N ASN A 168 -12.56 -11.23 -4.68
CA ASN A 168 -13.39 -10.81 -5.81
C ASN A 168 -14.90 -10.85 -5.56
N ASP A 169 -15.35 -11.53 -4.52
CA ASP A 169 -16.75 -11.60 -4.06
C ASP A 169 -17.17 -10.45 -3.14
N ALA A 170 -16.23 -9.58 -2.76
CA ALA A 170 -16.53 -8.42 -1.92
C ALA A 170 -17.53 -7.47 -2.60
N THR A 171 -18.47 -6.99 -1.80
CA THR A 171 -19.59 -6.15 -2.23
C THR A 171 -19.26 -4.64 -2.13
N PRO A 172 -20.04 -3.76 -2.76
CA PRO A 172 -19.93 -2.32 -2.53
C PRO A 172 -20.17 -1.92 -1.07
N GLU A 173 -21.04 -2.66 -0.37
CA GLU A 173 -21.34 -2.47 1.05
C GLU A 173 -20.11 -2.73 1.92
N ASP A 174 -19.35 -3.79 1.64
CA ASP A 174 -18.09 -4.07 2.35
C ASP A 174 -17.10 -2.91 2.20
N ILE A 175 -17.02 -2.33 1.00
CA ILE A 175 -16.15 -1.19 0.74
C ILE A 175 -16.62 0.05 1.50
N TYR A 176 -17.94 0.28 1.53
CA TYR A 176 -18.54 1.38 2.29
C TYR A 176 -18.23 1.25 3.79
N ASP A 177 -18.41 0.05 4.34
CA ASP A 177 -18.15 -0.23 5.77
C ASP A 177 -16.69 -0.02 6.13
N ILE A 178 -15.74 -0.40 5.26
CA ILE A 178 -14.31 -0.14 5.45
C ILE A 178 -14.02 1.35 5.55
N TYR A 179 -14.53 2.16 4.62
CA TYR A 179 -14.31 3.60 4.63
C TYR A 179 -14.96 4.27 5.84
N LEU A 180 -16.17 3.85 6.20
CA LEU A 180 -16.88 4.36 7.38
C LEU A 180 -16.12 4.01 8.67
N ALA A 181 -15.74 2.75 8.85
CA ALA A 181 -14.98 2.30 10.00
C ALA A 181 -13.62 3.02 10.13
N ALA A 182 -12.92 3.23 9.01
CA ALA A 182 -11.66 3.96 9.00
C ALA A 182 -11.85 5.43 9.43
N TRP A 183 -12.90 6.10 8.95
CA TRP A 183 -13.23 7.46 9.33
C TRP A 183 -13.61 7.56 10.81
N GLU A 184 -14.50 6.71 11.30
CA GLU A 184 -14.94 6.67 12.70
C GLU A 184 -13.78 6.38 13.67
N SER A 185 -12.83 5.55 13.23
CA SER A 185 -11.62 5.21 13.99
C SER A 185 -10.53 6.28 13.95
N GLY A 186 -10.74 7.39 13.23
CA GLY A 186 -9.80 8.50 13.12
C GLY A 186 -8.60 8.23 12.21
N CYS A 187 -8.68 7.28 11.30
CA CYS A 187 -7.68 7.08 10.25
C CYS A 187 -7.69 8.26 9.28
N LYS A 188 -6.51 8.71 8.83
CA LYS A 188 -6.35 9.84 7.90
C LYS A 188 -6.43 9.45 6.42
N GLY A 189 -6.43 8.17 6.13
CA GLY A 189 -6.55 7.63 4.79
C GLY A 189 -6.56 6.11 4.84
N ILE A 190 -7.16 5.49 3.83
CA ILE A 190 -7.17 4.04 3.64
C ILE A 190 -7.34 3.76 2.15
N THR A 191 -6.77 2.66 1.68
CA THR A 191 -6.93 2.19 0.31
C THR A 191 -7.61 0.83 0.34
N VAL A 192 -8.50 0.59 -0.62
CA VAL A 192 -9.14 -0.71 -0.82
C VAL A 192 -8.74 -1.24 -2.20
N PHE A 193 -8.34 -2.49 -2.24
CA PHE A 193 -8.07 -3.22 -3.46
C PHE A 193 -8.91 -4.50 -3.47
N ARG A 194 -9.74 -4.68 -4.50
CA ARG A 194 -10.51 -5.90 -4.73
C ARG A 194 -9.88 -6.71 -5.84
N ASP A 195 -9.70 -8.00 -5.63
CA ASP A 195 -9.18 -8.90 -6.65
C ASP A 195 -10.06 -8.86 -7.90
N GLY A 196 -9.42 -8.89 -9.07
CA GLY A 196 -10.11 -8.85 -10.36
C GLY A 196 -10.61 -7.48 -10.81
N CYS A 197 -10.41 -6.39 -10.06
CA CYS A 197 -10.83 -5.04 -10.46
C CYS A 197 -9.96 -4.42 -11.57
N ARG A 198 -8.80 -4.98 -11.87
CA ARG A 198 -7.92 -4.56 -12.98
C ARG A 198 -7.61 -5.73 -13.88
N ARG A 199 -7.58 -5.48 -15.20
CA ARG A 199 -7.09 -6.46 -16.17
C ARG A 199 -5.57 -6.61 -15.99
N GLY A 200 -5.14 -7.80 -15.61
CA GLY A 200 -3.73 -8.17 -15.39
C GLY A 200 -3.35 -8.11 -13.91
N ASN A 201 -3.04 -9.27 -13.34
CA ASN A 201 -2.48 -9.39 -12.02
C ASN A 201 -1.03 -8.90 -12.02
N ILE A 202 -0.75 -7.84 -11.27
CA ILE A 202 0.60 -7.30 -11.12
C ILE A 202 1.55 -8.31 -10.44
N LEU A 203 0.99 -9.27 -9.70
CA LEU A 203 1.72 -10.36 -9.05
C LEU A 203 1.12 -11.70 -9.50
N GLY A 204 1.41 -12.11 -10.73
CA GLY A 204 1.18 -13.42 -11.34
C GLY A 204 0.44 -14.52 -10.55
N VAL A 205 -0.78 -14.27 -10.12
CA VAL A 205 -1.69 -15.35 -9.79
C VAL A 205 -2.26 -15.80 -11.13
N ALA A 206 -1.94 -17.00 -11.55
CA ALA A 206 -2.53 -17.59 -12.74
C ALA A 206 -4.05 -17.51 -12.59
N ALA A 207 -4.68 -16.63 -13.38
CA ALA A 207 -6.11 -16.68 -13.56
C ALA A 207 -6.39 -18.10 -14.08
N LYS A 208 -7.24 -18.89 -13.39
CA LYS A 208 -7.93 -19.98 -14.03
C LYS A 208 -8.48 -19.40 -15.32
N GLU A 209 -8.24 -20.07 -16.45
CA GLU A 209 -8.81 -19.71 -17.74
C GLU A 209 -10.33 -19.64 -17.59
N GLU A 210 -10.82 -18.46 -17.23
CA GLU A 210 -12.22 -18.14 -17.46
C GLU A 210 -12.37 -17.93 -18.94
N GLU A 211 -13.33 -18.62 -19.53
CA GLU A 211 -13.70 -18.54 -20.94
C GLU A 211 -13.66 -17.08 -21.38
N LYS A 212 -12.88 -16.85 -22.43
CA LYS A 212 -12.85 -15.57 -23.15
C LYS A 212 -14.29 -15.26 -23.56
N VAL A 213 -14.94 -14.40 -22.83
CA VAL A 213 -16.08 -13.68 -23.39
C VAL A 213 -15.47 -12.82 -24.49
N ASP A 214 -15.71 -13.23 -25.72
CA ASP A 214 -15.33 -12.51 -26.93
C ASP A 214 -15.96 -11.10 -26.85
N GLY A 215 -15.18 -10.14 -26.37
CA GLY A 215 -15.44 -8.75 -26.65
C GLY A 215 -15.30 -8.56 -28.17
N PRO A 216 -16.02 -7.61 -28.78
CA PRO A 216 -16.02 -7.45 -30.22
C PRO A 216 -14.57 -7.35 -30.72
N LYS A 217 -14.17 -8.31 -31.57
CA LYS A 217 -12.87 -8.29 -32.26
C LYS A 217 -12.75 -6.95 -32.97
N PRO A 218 -11.62 -6.22 -32.85
CA PRO A 218 -11.38 -5.08 -33.75
C PRO A 218 -11.52 -5.57 -35.17
N ALA A 219 -12.36 -4.91 -35.95
CA ALA A 219 -12.46 -5.19 -37.39
C ALA A 219 -11.07 -5.09 -38.01
N GLU A 220 -10.75 -6.02 -38.92
CA GLU A 220 -9.52 -6.02 -39.70
C GLU A 220 -9.43 -4.71 -40.51
N GLY A 221 -8.68 -3.75 -39.97
CA GLY A 221 -8.36 -2.48 -40.61
C GLY A 221 -7.45 -1.69 -39.67
N GLN A 222 -6.33 -1.18 -40.16
CA GLN A 222 -5.50 -0.26 -39.41
C GLN A 222 -6.37 0.91 -38.89
N PRO A 223 -6.28 1.27 -37.59
CA PRO A 223 -7.07 2.37 -37.06
C PRO A 223 -6.73 3.66 -37.85
N VAL A 224 -7.76 4.35 -38.34
CA VAL A 224 -7.63 5.59 -39.10
C VAL A 224 -8.03 6.74 -38.17
N CYS A 225 -7.28 7.82 -38.19
CA CYS A 225 -7.57 8.99 -37.37
C CYS A 225 -8.94 9.59 -37.75
N PRO A 226 -9.85 9.78 -36.79
CA PRO A 226 -11.17 10.35 -37.07
C PRO A 226 -11.13 11.81 -37.49
N GLU A 227 -10.08 12.55 -37.17
CA GLU A 227 -9.92 13.95 -37.52
C GLU A 227 -9.31 14.17 -38.91
N CYS A 228 -8.21 13.46 -39.23
CA CYS A 228 -7.47 13.72 -40.47
C CYS A 228 -7.43 12.53 -41.44
N GLY A 229 -7.99 11.39 -41.10
CA GLY A 229 -7.92 10.17 -41.91
C GLY A 229 -6.53 9.52 -41.99
N GLY A 230 -5.54 10.04 -41.27
CA GLY A 230 -4.18 9.52 -41.23
C GLY A 230 -4.09 8.14 -40.60
N LYS A 231 -3.12 7.34 -41.01
CA LYS A 231 -2.91 5.97 -40.52
C LYS A 231 -1.83 5.87 -39.43
N ASN A 232 -1.17 6.99 -39.10
CA ASN A 232 -0.12 7.05 -38.08
C ASN A 232 -0.69 7.20 -36.68
N ILE A 233 -1.52 6.25 -36.27
CA ILE A 233 -2.08 6.22 -34.92
C ILE A 233 -1.17 5.39 -34.01
N ARG A 234 -0.68 6.00 -32.94
CA ARG A 234 0.02 5.32 -31.84
C ARG A 234 -0.98 5.02 -30.75
N VAL A 235 -1.10 3.76 -30.37
CA VAL A 235 -1.94 3.28 -29.28
C VAL A 235 -1.05 2.88 -28.12
N GLU A 236 -1.22 3.55 -26.95
CA GLU A 236 -0.52 3.22 -25.72
C GLU A 236 -1.55 3.02 -24.59
N GLY A 237 -1.73 1.78 -24.15
CA GLY A 237 -2.76 1.44 -23.17
C GLY A 237 -4.16 1.71 -23.71
N HIS A 238 -4.92 2.58 -23.05
CA HIS A 238 -6.28 2.98 -23.45
C HIS A 238 -6.33 4.33 -24.21
N CYS A 239 -5.19 4.88 -24.56
CA CYS A 239 -5.11 6.14 -25.28
C CYS A 239 -4.61 5.91 -26.71
N ALA A 240 -5.22 6.61 -27.66
CA ALA A 240 -4.79 6.66 -29.05
C ALA A 240 -4.41 8.10 -29.42
N ALA A 241 -3.28 8.28 -30.09
CA ALA A 241 -2.82 9.58 -30.58
C ALA A 241 -2.40 9.48 -32.04
N CYS A 242 -2.79 10.47 -32.84
CA CYS A 242 -2.38 10.59 -34.23
C CYS A 242 -1.12 11.43 -34.34
N SER A 243 -0.08 10.90 -34.95
CA SER A 243 1.18 11.61 -35.16
C SER A 243 1.10 12.64 -36.29
N ASP A 244 0.07 12.56 -37.16
CA ASP A 244 -0.05 13.45 -38.32
C ASP A 244 -0.74 14.77 -37.95
N CYS A 245 -1.76 14.76 -37.09
CA CYS A 245 -2.55 15.97 -36.75
C CYS A 245 -2.59 16.30 -35.26
N GLY A 246 -1.99 15.45 -34.40
CA GLY A 246 -2.01 15.67 -32.95
C GLY A 246 -3.32 15.29 -32.24
N TRP A 247 -4.30 14.74 -32.96
CA TRP A 247 -5.52 14.23 -32.34
C TRP A 247 -5.18 13.16 -31.29
N SER A 248 -5.85 13.21 -30.14
CA SER A 248 -5.72 12.19 -29.09
C SER A 248 -7.05 11.92 -28.40
N ALA A 249 -7.31 10.65 -28.11
CA ALA A 249 -8.46 10.23 -27.32
C ALA A 249 -8.04 9.11 -26.37
N CYS A 250 -8.54 9.19 -25.14
CA CYS A 250 -8.42 8.10 -24.16
C CYS A 250 -9.81 7.57 -23.87
N SER A 251 -10.02 6.25 -24.01
CA SER A 251 -11.26 5.64 -23.57
C SER A 251 -11.23 5.55 -22.04
N VAL A 252 -12.07 6.35 -21.40
CA VAL A 252 -12.40 6.18 -20.00
C VAL A 252 -13.39 5.02 -19.95
N VAL A 253 -12.93 3.86 -19.44
CA VAL A 253 -13.82 2.73 -19.07
C VAL A 253 -13.94 2.74 -17.57
#